data_e2c7186be41cb0908c1d6d98e06dd653
#
_entry.id   e2c7186be41cb0908c1d6d98e06dd653
#
_cell.length_a   1.000
_cell.length_b   1.000
_cell.length_c   1.000
_cell.angle_alpha   90.00
_cell.angle_beta   90.00
_cell.angle_gamma   90.00
#
_symmetry.space_group_name_H-M   'P 1'
#
loop_
_entity.id
_entity.type
_entity.pdbx_description
1 polymer ?
#
loop_
_entity_poly.entity_id
_entity_poly.type
_entity_poly.pdbx_seq_one_letter_code
_entity_poly.pdbx_strand_id
1 'polypeptide(L)'
;KHNLTNNWGIGYGISYRYAKDYDFQTYDNVSGNIKPENTEAGLNEQTTGFYFSLNKNWATGTSFSISATGEYYTIGNYHKWAVYPQASLTYLKGPQHIFQLSLSTDKSYPGYWDMQSSVTYLNGYSELQGTPGLRPMTNYNLNGTYILKQKYIFGLFYTHTSDYFAQTPYQATDRLALIYKNTNWNYMRMIGANVILPLSMGNWYDARLTLVGMQARQKCDRFFDVPFDRKKWLFIGTLDNSFKVGKNLSFELIGNIQTPFIQGTLDLASSFNLTAGMKWNFAKDRCSLTARCSDISNSSMPDMKVRFKEQYLDMDSGAYTRTVSLNFTYRFGGYKKQKVKGVD
;
A
#
# COMPACT_ATOMS: atom_id res chain seq x y z
N LYS A 1 -30.05 -1.59 2.24
CA LYS A 1 -29.97 -0.33 3.01
C LYS A 1 -31.39 0.19 3.25
N HIS A 2 -31.68 0.59 4.50
CA HIS A 2 -32.92 1.25 4.87
C HIS A 2 -32.63 2.58 5.53
N ASN A 3 -33.30 3.63 5.06
CA ASN A 3 -33.24 4.94 5.69
C ASN A 3 -34.36 5.01 6.73
N LEU A 4 -33.99 5.33 7.95
CA LEU A 4 -34.88 5.52 9.07
C LEU A 4 -35.17 7.01 9.30
N THR A 5 -36.10 7.30 10.19
CA THR A 5 -36.35 8.67 10.63
C THR A 5 -35.13 9.32 11.24
N ASN A 6 -35.05 10.65 11.22
CA ASN A 6 -33.95 11.44 11.79
C ASN A 6 -32.56 11.15 11.20
N ASN A 7 -32.47 10.84 9.89
CA ASN A 7 -31.24 10.60 9.17
C ASN A 7 -30.39 9.43 9.73
N TRP A 8 -31.02 8.45 10.32
CA TRP A 8 -30.43 7.16 10.58
C TRP A 8 -30.53 6.26 9.36
N GLY A 9 -29.53 5.44 9.17
CA GLY A 9 -29.53 4.40 8.14
C GLY A 9 -29.04 3.09 8.69
N ILE A 10 -29.66 2.01 8.27
CA ILE A 10 -29.26 0.63 8.59
C ILE A 10 -28.92 -0.08 7.28
N GLY A 11 -27.85 -0.84 7.31
CA GLY A 11 -27.45 -1.75 6.25
C GLY A 11 -27.18 -3.14 6.81
N TYR A 12 -27.60 -4.15 6.08
CA TYR A 12 -27.28 -5.53 6.39
C TYR A 12 -27.24 -6.36 5.10
N GLY A 13 -26.59 -7.48 5.15
CA GLY A 13 -26.51 -8.39 4.01
C GLY A 13 -25.72 -9.65 4.33
N ILE A 14 -25.80 -10.57 3.38
CA ILE A 14 -25.11 -11.84 3.39
C ILE A 14 -24.31 -11.92 2.10
N SER A 15 -23.12 -12.48 2.16
CA SER A 15 -22.28 -12.78 1.01
C SER A 15 -21.80 -14.22 1.07
N TYR A 16 -21.71 -14.84 -0.09
CA TYR A 16 -21.10 -16.14 -0.26
C TYR A 16 -20.20 -16.12 -1.46
N ARG A 17 -19.01 -16.65 -1.32
CA ARG A 17 -18.04 -16.82 -2.41
C ARG A 17 -17.50 -18.24 -2.36
N TYR A 18 -17.40 -18.86 -3.51
CA TYR A 18 -16.71 -20.13 -3.72
C TYR A 18 -15.70 -19.94 -4.84
N ALA A 19 -14.50 -20.46 -4.64
CA ALA A 19 -13.48 -20.53 -5.67
C ALA A 19 -12.79 -21.90 -5.61
N LYS A 20 -12.40 -22.39 -6.77
CA LYS A 20 -11.59 -23.60 -6.91
C LYS A 20 -10.36 -23.23 -7.75
N ASP A 21 -9.21 -23.53 -7.26
CA ASP A 21 -7.95 -23.40 -7.95
C ASP A 21 -7.35 -24.79 -8.16
N TYR A 22 -6.72 -24.96 -9.32
CA TYR A 22 -6.01 -26.17 -9.65
C TYR A 22 -4.74 -25.79 -10.38
N ASP A 23 -3.62 -26.22 -9.83
CA ASP A 23 -2.31 -25.91 -10.33
C ASP A 23 -1.48 -27.18 -10.50
N PHE A 24 -0.65 -27.18 -11.53
CA PHE A 24 0.32 -28.24 -11.76
C PHE A 24 1.63 -27.63 -12.27
N GLN A 25 2.73 -28.22 -11.86
CA GLN A 25 4.07 -27.88 -12.33
C GLN A 25 4.78 -29.14 -12.79
N THR A 26 5.23 -29.15 -14.02
CA THR A 26 5.95 -30.26 -14.61
C THR A 26 7.37 -29.84 -15.01
N TYR A 27 8.30 -30.73 -14.85
CA TYR A 27 9.68 -30.53 -15.25
C TYR A 27 10.08 -31.60 -16.26
N ASP A 28 10.40 -31.16 -17.46
CA ASP A 28 10.85 -32.03 -18.55
C ASP A 28 12.35 -31.86 -18.79
N ASN A 29 13.00 -32.96 -19.17
CA ASN A 29 14.41 -32.97 -19.61
C ASN A 29 15.42 -32.37 -18.61
N VAL A 30 15.17 -32.51 -17.31
CA VAL A 30 16.09 -32.04 -16.27
C VAL A 30 17.27 -32.99 -16.18
N SER A 31 18.48 -32.46 -16.42
CA SER A 31 19.74 -33.18 -16.21
C SER A 31 20.42 -32.71 -14.92
N GLY A 32 20.96 -33.62 -14.17
CA GLY A 32 21.67 -33.34 -12.92
C GLY A 32 21.30 -34.31 -11.78
N ASN A 33 21.95 -34.13 -10.64
CA ASN A 33 21.74 -34.98 -9.46
C ASN A 33 20.47 -34.64 -8.67
N ILE A 34 19.91 -33.46 -8.86
CA ILE A 34 18.67 -33.00 -8.21
C ILE A 34 17.61 -32.88 -9.30
N LYS A 35 16.62 -33.75 -9.27
CA LYS A 35 15.45 -33.65 -10.15
C LYS A 35 14.32 -33.01 -9.35
N PRO A 36 13.81 -31.85 -9.78
CA PRO A 36 12.61 -31.30 -9.18
C PRO A 36 11.43 -32.26 -9.39
N GLU A 37 10.58 -32.41 -8.39
CA GLU A 37 9.39 -33.25 -8.48
C GLU A 37 8.26 -32.46 -9.16
N ASN A 38 7.52 -33.16 -10.03
CA ASN A 38 6.27 -32.63 -10.56
C ASN A 38 5.28 -32.46 -9.41
N THR A 39 4.61 -31.33 -9.37
CA THR A 39 3.61 -31.02 -8.36
C THR A 39 2.24 -30.81 -8.97
N GLU A 40 1.22 -31.27 -8.29
CA GLU A 40 -0.17 -31.07 -8.63
C GLU A 40 -0.91 -30.74 -7.33
N ALA A 41 -1.62 -29.63 -7.31
CA ALA A 41 -2.35 -29.17 -6.14
C ALA A 41 -3.70 -28.57 -6.51
N GLY A 42 -4.72 -28.93 -5.74
CA GLY A 42 -6.06 -28.33 -5.84
C GLY A 42 -6.43 -27.67 -4.54
N LEU A 43 -6.94 -26.45 -4.61
CA LEU A 43 -7.43 -25.69 -3.47
C LEU A 43 -8.89 -25.32 -3.69
N ASN A 44 -9.72 -25.58 -2.67
CA ASN A 44 -11.08 -25.10 -2.61
C ASN A 44 -11.15 -24.00 -1.56
N GLU A 45 -11.69 -22.85 -1.94
CA GLU A 45 -11.88 -21.69 -1.07
C GLU A 45 -13.36 -21.37 -0.94
N GLN A 46 -13.81 -21.14 0.28
CA GLN A 46 -15.18 -20.69 0.56
C GLN A 46 -15.16 -19.55 1.56
N THR A 47 -16.01 -18.56 1.32
CA THR A 47 -16.20 -17.44 2.23
C THR A 47 -17.69 -17.18 2.39
N THR A 48 -18.17 -17.23 3.63
CA THR A 48 -19.53 -16.83 3.97
C THR A 48 -19.46 -15.64 4.90
N GLY A 49 -20.12 -14.55 4.54
CA GLY A 49 -20.06 -13.30 5.29
C GLY A 49 -21.46 -12.77 5.62
N PHE A 50 -21.58 -12.17 6.81
CA PHE A 50 -22.73 -11.42 7.29
C PHE A 50 -22.26 -10.04 7.67
N TYR A 51 -22.87 -8.99 7.13
CA TYR A 51 -22.54 -7.65 7.54
C TYR A 51 -23.73 -6.91 8.12
N PHE A 52 -23.45 -6.03 9.07
CA PHE A 52 -24.39 -5.08 9.64
C PHE A 52 -23.73 -3.70 9.69
N SER A 53 -24.51 -2.66 9.42
CA SER A 53 -24.05 -1.28 9.54
C SER A 53 -25.15 -0.35 10.06
N LEU A 54 -24.74 0.63 10.86
CA LEU A 54 -25.55 1.71 11.37
C LEU A 54 -24.85 3.03 11.08
N ASN A 55 -25.57 4.00 10.51
CA ASN A 55 -25.01 5.32 10.22
C ASN A 55 -25.98 6.41 10.62
N LYS A 56 -25.42 7.56 11.00
CA LYS A 56 -26.14 8.79 11.36
C LYS A 56 -25.49 9.97 10.69
N ASN A 57 -26.30 10.81 10.08
CA ASN A 57 -25.86 12.10 9.55
C ASN A 57 -26.64 13.24 10.24
N TRP A 58 -25.94 14.25 10.72
CA TRP A 58 -26.54 15.45 11.30
C TRP A 58 -26.54 16.57 10.27
N ALA A 59 -27.51 17.46 10.37
CA ALA A 59 -27.60 18.63 9.50
C ALA A 59 -26.38 19.57 9.55
N THR A 60 -25.61 19.49 10.64
CA THR A 60 -24.32 20.21 10.81
C THR A 60 -23.18 19.67 9.92
N GLY A 61 -23.41 18.60 9.16
CA GLY A 61 -22.36 17.90 8.41
C GLY A 61 -21.55 16.89 9.26
N THR A 62 -21.84 16.78 10.55
CA THR A 62 -21.28 15.72 11.40
C THR A 62 -21.86 14.37 10.99
N SER A 63 -21.04 13.35 10.93
CA SER A 63 -21.47 11.98 10.57
C SER A 63 -20.83 10.93 11.47
N PHE A 64 -21.59 9.88 11.73
CA PHE A 64 -21.14 8.70 12.46
C PHE A 64 -21.53 7.45 11.69
N SER A 65 -20.66 6.48 11.66
CA SER A 65 -20.92 5.16 11.08
C SER A 65 -20.23 4.11 11.90
N ILE A 66 -20.92 3.00 12.13
CA ILE A 66 -20.36 1.76 12.69
C ILE A 66 -20.83 0.59 11.86
N SER A 67 -19.96 -0.36 11.61
CA SER A 67 -20.31 -1.60 10.92
C SER A 67 -19.44 -2.75 11.39
N ALA A 68 -19.91 -3.95 11.16
CA ALA A 68 -19.14 -5.15 11.38
C ALA A 68 -19.48 -6.18 10.31
N THR A 69 -18.47 -6.91 9.86
CA THR A 69 -18.63 -8.09 9.02
C THR A 69 -18.15 -9.31 9.82
N GLY A 70 -19.06 -10.26 10.05
CA GLY A 70 -18.73 -11.60 10.54
C GLY A 70 -18.48 -12.50 9.33
N GLU A 71 -17.37 -13.22 9.32
CA GLU A 71 -17.00 -14.06 8.19
C GLU A 71 -16.53 -15.43 8.64
N TYR A 72 -17.00 -16.46 7.94
CA TYR A 72 -16.44 -17.79 7.99
C TYR A 72 -15.65 -18.04 6.70
N TYR A 73 -14.36 -18.28 6.84
CA TYR A 73 -13.43 -18.53 5.74
C TYR A 73 -12.85 -19.93 5.83
N THR A 74 -12.82 -20.64 4.70
CA THR A 74 -12.18 -21.95 4.58
C THR A 74 -11.32 -22.01 3.32
N ILE A 75 -10.15 -22.62 3.44
CA ILE A 75 -9.28 -22.95 2.31
C ILE A 75 -8.46 -24.21 2.65
N GLY A 76 -8.60 -25.25 1.84
CA GLY A 76 -7.99 -26.55 2.17
C GLY A 76 -8.42 -27.01 3.57
N ASN A 77 -7.45 -27.23 4.45
CA ASN A 77 -7.68 -27.63 5.85
C ASN A 77 -7.79 -26.44 6.83
N TYR A 78 -7.62 -25.23 6.36
CA TYR A 78 -7.74 -24.04 7.20
C TYR A 78 -9.19 -23.55 7.23
N HIS A 79 -9.71 -23.30 8.43
CA HIS A 79 -11.00 -22.68 8.63
C HIS A 79 -10.99 -21.75 9.84
N LYS A 80 -11.66 -20.60 9.72
CA LYS A 80 -11.67 -19.58 10.79
C LYS A 80 -12.92 -18.71 10.71
N TRP A 81 -13.51 -18.44 11.87
CA TRP A 81 -14.42 -17.32 12.06
C TRP A 81 -13.64 -16.06 12.40
N ALA A 82 -14.00 -14.96 11.81
CA ALA A 82 -13.42 -13.64 12.11
C ALA A 82 -14.51 -12.57 12.08
N VAL A 83 -14.29 -11.49 12.83
CA VAL A 83 -15.15 -10.30 12.83
C VAL A 83 -14.30 -9.10 12.46
N TYR A 84 -14.77 -8.32 11.51
CA TYR A 84 -14.11 -7.14 10.98
C TYR A 84 -14.93 -5.89 11.33
N PRO A 85 -14.67 -5.25 12.49
CA PRO A 85 -15.32 -4.02 12.89
C PRO A 85 -14.79 -2.84 12.11
N GLN A 86 -15.70 -1.88 11.83
CA GLN A 86 -15.36 -0.59 11.27
C GLN A 86 -16.16 0.48 12.00
N ALA A 87 -15.56 1.64 12.23
CA ALA A 87 -16.24 2.79 12.80
C ALA A 87 -15.66 4.07 12.20
N SER A 88 -16.48 5.07 11.99
CA SER A 88 -16.01 6.38 11.60
C SER A 88 -16.85 7.48 12.24
N LEU A 89 -16.18 8.56 12.63
CA LEU A 89 -16.78 9.78 13.13
C LEU A 89 -16.14 10.96 12.40
N THR A 90 -16.95 11.77 11.78
CA THR A 90 -16.53 13.09 11.28
C THR A 90 -17.29 14.15 12.08
N TYR A 91 -16.55 15.00 12.75
CA TYR A 91 -17.10 16.11 13.53
C TYR A 91 -16.66 17.44 12.95
N LEU A 92 -17.63 18.25 12.53
CA LEU A 92 -17.41 19.59 12.00
C LEU A 92 -17.69 20.63 13.10
N LYS A 93 -16.63 21.33 13.52
CA LYS A 93 -16.75 22.50 14.40
C LYS A 93 -16.61 23.76 13.54
N GLY A 94 -17.71 24.11 12.87
CA GLY A 94 -17.72 25.18 11.88
C GLY A 94 -16.95 24.83 10.58
N PRO A 95 -16.80 25.78 9.65
CA PRO A 95 -16.21 25.51 8.35
C PRO A 95 -14.68 25.32 8.36
N GLN A 96 -14.03 25.66 9.47
CA GLN A 96 -12.56 25.68 9.55
C GLN A 96 -11.94 24.50 10.29
N HIS A 97 -12.73 23.75 11.07
CA HIS A 97 -12.22 22.69 11.91
C HIS A 97 -12.96 21.39 11.66
N ILE A 98 -12.27 20.41 11.10
CA ILE A 98 -12.81 19.07 10.83
C ILE A 98 -11.97 18.06 11.62
N PHE A 99 -12.63 17.26 12.43
CA PHE A 99 -12.03 16.14 13.17
C PHE A 99 -12.60 14.85 12.61
N GLN A 100 -11.72 13.94 12.27
CA GLN A 100 -12.08 12.61 11.78
C GLN A 100 -11.39 11.55 12.64
N LEU A 101 -12.15 10.56 13.06
CA LEU A 101 -11.65 9.38 13.73
C LEU A 101 -12.21 8.17 12.97
N SER A 102 -11.35 7.24 12.60
CA SER A 102 -11.77 6.03 11.94
C SER A 102 -11.04 4.81 12.45
N LEU A 103 -11.79 3.74 12.64
CA LEU A 103 -11.30 2.38 12.79
C LEU A 103 -11.74 1.62 11.54
N SER A 104 -10.80 1.06 10.81
CA SER A 104 -11.09 0.13 9.71
C SER A 104 -10.38 -1.19 9.94
N THR A 105 -11.07 -2.27 9.61
CA THR A 105 -10.50 -3.60 9.59
C THR A 105 -10.63 -4.16 8.20
N ASP A 106 -9.52 -4.60 7.64
CA ASP A 106 -9.50 -5.31 6.37
C ASP A 106 -8.63 -6.56 6.44
N LYS A 107 -8.80 -7.42 5.46
CA LYS A 107 -8.15 -8.70 5.34
C LYS A 107 -7.52 -8.84 3.98
N SER A 108 -6.42 -9.57 3.93
CA SER A 108 -5.78 -9.95 2.68
C SER A 108 -5.53 -11.45 2.70
N TYR A 109 -5.96 -12.11 1.66
CA TYR A 109 -5.75 -13.53 1.48
C TYR A 109 -4.45 -13.77 0.74
N PRO A 110 -3.68 -14.83 1.08
CA PRO A 110 -2.52 -15.21 0.27
C PRO A 110 -2.95 -15.65 -1.12
N GLY A 111 -2.09 -15.46 -2.10
CA GLY A 111 -2.29 -16.00 -3.43
C GLY A 111 -2.23 -17.53 -3.43
N TYR A 112 -2.95 -18.18 -4.31
CA TYR A 112 -2.91 -19.65 -4.42
C TYR A 112 -1.51 -20.14 -4.71
N TRP A 113 -0.77 -19.43 -5.55
CA TRP A 113 0.64 -19.70 -5.84
C TRP A 113 1.52 -19.71 -4.58
N ASP A 114 1.29 -18.79 -3.66
CA ASP A 114 2.04 -18.69 -2.40
C ASP A 114 1.77 -19.87 -1.45
N MET A 115 0.65 -20.53 -1.62
CA MET A 115 0.21 -21.66 -0.77
C MET A 115 0.55 -23.05 -1.34
N GLN A 116 1.16 -23.11 -2.50
CA GLN A 116 1.59 -24.37 -3.08
C GLN A 116 2.80 -24.96 -2.35
N SER A 117 3.02 -26.24 -2.46
CA SER A 117 4.23 -26.93 -1.98
C SER A 117 5.36 -26.94 -3.00
N SER A 118 5.19 -26.27 -4.13
CA SER A 118 6.15 -26.25 -5.23
C SER A 118 7.37 -25.38 -4.92
N VAL A 119 8.49 -25.71 -5.56
CA VAL A 119 9.70 -24.93 -5.56
C VAL A 119 9.96 -24.47 -6.99
N THR A 120 10.03 -23.16 -7.19
CA THR A 120 10.42 -22.59 -8.50
C THR A 120 11.87 -22.13 -8.43
N TYR A 121 12.71 -22.65 -9.31
CA TYR A 121 14.11 -22.24 -9.40
C TYR A 121 14.23 -21.00 -10.28
N LEU A 122 14.62 -19.87 -9.67
CA LEU A 122 14.83 -18.60 -10.38
C LEU A 122 16.16 -18.61 -11.13
N ASN A 123 17.15 -19.26 -10.58
CA ASN A 123 18.48 -19.55 -11.15
C ASN A 123 19.14 -20.66 -10.36
N GLY A 124 20.42 -20.97 -10.64
CA GLY A 124 21.17 -22.04 -9.97
C GLY A 124 21.38 -21.85 -8.46
N TYR A 125 21.09 -20.65 -7.91
CA TYR A 125 21.32 -20.30 -6.50
C TYR A 125 20.12 -19.64 -5.84
N SER A 126 18.98 -19.54 -6.51
CA SER A 126 17.81 -18.85 -5.97
C SER A 126 16.53 -19.64 -6.21
N GLU A 127 15.77 -19.82 -5.15
CA GLU A 127 14.54 -20.59 -5.11
C GLU A 127 13.38 -19.74 -4.59
N LEU A 128 12.23 -19.90 -5.21
CA LEU A 128 10.96 -19.39 -4.69
C LEU A 128 10.15 -20.59 -4.17
N GLN A 129 9.88 -20.60 -2.87
CA GLN A 129 9.14 -21.68 -2.22
C GLN A 129 7.76 -21.19 -1.78
N GLY A 130 6.74 -21.96 -2.09
CA GLY A 130 5.42 -21.78 -1.54
C GLY A 130 5.34 -22.20 -0.07
N THR A 131 4.26 -21.82 0.61
CA THR A 131 4.00 -22.13 2.03
C THR A 131 2.62 -22.72 2.19
N PRO A 132 2.45 -24.03 2.14
CA PRO A 132 1.19 -24.67 2.45
C PRO A 132 0.68 -24.23 3.83
N GLY A 133 -0.60 -23.86 3.90
CA GLY A 133 -1.21 -23.39 5.16
C GLY A 133 -0.86 -21.93 5.52
N LEU A 134 -0.38 -21.13 4.58
CA LEU A 134 -0.27 -19.68 4.75
C LEU A 134 -1.63 -19.08 5.10
N ARG A 135 -1.69 -18.31 6.20
CA ARG A 135 -2.93 -17.78 6.75
C ARG A 135 -3.21 -16.38 6.23
N PRO A 136 -4.49 -16.02 6.04
CA PRO A 136 -4.88 -14.64 5.75
C PRO A 136 -4.45 -13.68 6.85
N MET A 137 -3.94 -12.52 6.45
CA MET A 137 -3.62 -11.45 7.39
C MET A 137 -4.83 -10.56 7.63
N THR A 138 -4.90 -9.99 8.83
CA THR A 138 -5.94 -9.03 9.21
C THR A 138 -5.29 -7.72 9.65
N ASN A 139 -5.71 -6.62 9.01
CA ASN A 139 -5.26 -5.27 9.31
C ASN A 139 -6.29 -4.55 10.17
N TYR A 140 -5.85 -3.96 11.26
CA TYR A 140 -6.61 -3.03 12.10
C TYR A 140 -5.97 -1.67 11.99
N ASN A 141 -6.69 -0.68 11.44
CA ASN A 141 -6.19 0.67 11.21
C ASN A 141 -7.02 1.65 12.03
N LEU A 142 -6.38 2.33 12.97
CA LEU A 142 -6.95 3.44 13.73
C LEU A 142 -6.32 4.73 13.24
N ASN A 143 -7.14 5.66 12.73
CA ASN A 143 -6.67 6.94 12.20
C ASN A 143 -7.45 8.09 12.87
N GLY A 144 -6.72 9.08 13.35
CA GLY A 144 -7.24 10.35 13.80
C GLY A 144 -6.70 11.45 12.89
N THR A 145 -7.58 12.26 12.31
CA THR A 145 -7.19 13.36 11.41
C THR A 145 -7.83 14.66 11.86
N TYR A 146 -7.04 15.71 11.96
CA TYR A 146 -7.50 17.07 12.14
C TYR A 146 -7.19 17.90 10.91
N ILE A 147 -8.21 18.53 10.32
CA ILE A 147 -8.10 19.41 9.16
C ILE A 147 -8.44 20.82 9.58
N LEU A 148 -7.45 21.70 9.45
CA LEU A 148 -7.58 23.13 9.77
C LEU A 148 -7.74 23.94 8.49
N LYS A 149 -8.77 24.81 8.47
CA LYS A 149 -9.09 25.72 7.35
C LYS A 149 -9.24 24.98 6.02
N GLN A 150 -9.67 23.71 6.04
CA GLN A 150 -9.77 22.84 4.86
C GLN A 150 -8.45 22.72 4.07
N LYS A 151 -7.32 22.98 4.71
CA LYS A 151 -6.03 23.18 4.05
C LYS A 151 -4.90 22.42 4.74
N TYR A 152 -4.76 22.55 6.08
CA TYR A 152 -3.69 21.93 6.84
C TYR A 152 -4.19 20.63 7.45
N ILE A 153 -3.44 19.55 7.29
CA ILE A 153 -3.85 18.22 7.76
C ILE A 153 -2.82 17.72 8.75
N PHE A 154 -3.30 17.26 9.90
CA PHE A 154 -2.53 16.62 10.94
C PHE A 154 -3.15 15.26 11.24
N GLY A 155 -2.38 14.21 11.10
CA GLY A 155 -2.84 12.84 11.29
C GLY A 155 -2.04 12.10 12.35
N LEU A 156 -2.73 11.24 13.10
CA LEU A 156 -2.14 10.21 13.94
C LEU A 156 -2.68 8.86 13.47
N PHE A 157 -1.84 7.85 13.41
CA PHE A 157 -2.28 6.53 12.98
C PHE A 157 -1.62 5.41 13.79
N TYR A 158 -2.37 4.34 13.93
CA TYR A 158 -1.90 3.08 14.45
C TYR A 158 -2.42 1.96 13.56
N THR A 159 -1.50 1.11 13.08
CA THR A 159 -1.82 -0.09 12.31
C THR A 159 -1.30 -1.32 13.04
N HIS A 160 -2.14 -2.33 13.18
CA HIS A 160 -1.77 -3.65 13.65
C HIS A 160 -2.21 -4.68 12.63
N THR A 161 -1.25 -5.40 12.07
CA THR A 161 -1.52 -6.52 11.15
C THR A 161 -1.15 -7.82 11.86
N SER A 162 -2.14 -8.65 12.12
CA SER A 162 -1.94 -10.00 12.63
C SER A 162 -1.77 -10.99 11.47
N ASP A 163 -1.01 -12.05 11.71
CA ASP A 163 -0.67 -13.06 10.69
C ASP A 163 -0.10 -12.42 9.39
N TYR A 164 0.61 -11.27 9.53
CA TYR A 164 1.23 -10.61 8.39
C TYR A 164 2.08 -11.59 7.62
N PHE A 165 1.97 -11.61 6.31
CA PHE A 165 2.83 -12.43 5.47
C PHE A 165 3.55 -11.59 4.44
N ALA A 166 4.82 -11.91 4.25
CA ALA A 166 5.67 -11.29 3.23
C ALA A 166 6.73 -12.26 2.75
N GLN A 167 7.12 -12.10 1.52
CA GLN A 167 8.28 -12.79 0.97
C GLN A 167 9.55 -12.19 1.59
N THR A 168 10.33 -13.04 2.23
CA THR A 168 11.57 -12.65 2.89
C THR A 168 12.68 -13.61 2.43
N PRO A 169 13.84 -13.10 2.02
CA PRO A 169 14.98 -13.94 1.63
C PRO A 169 15.63 -14.61 2.86
N TYR A 170 16.04 -15.82 2.68
CA TYR A 170 16.79 -16.63 3.64
C TYR A 170 17.92 -17.35 2.93
N GLN A 171 19.15 -17.24 3.45
CA GLN A 171 20.29 -18.03 2.97
C GLN A 171 20.21 -19.40 3.62
N ALA A 172 20.14 -20.45 2.80
CA ALA A 172 20.14 -21.82 3.30
C ALA A 172 21.48 -22.13 4.01
N THR A 173 21.39 -22.88 5.11
CA THR A 173 22.57 -23.25 5.91
C THR A 173 23.21 -24.58 5.44
N ASP A 174 22.44 -25.37 4.70
CA ASP A 174 22.80 -26.72 4.21
C ASP A 174 23.34 -26.74 2.77
N ARG A 175 23.09 -25.67 2.02
CA ARG A 175 23.51 -25.54 0.61
C ARG A 175 23.67 -24.09 0.20
N LEU A 176 24.33 -23.83 -0.91
CA LEU A 176 24.46 -22.51 -1.50
C LEU A 176 23.15 -22.14 -2.23
N ALA A 177 22.16 -21.67 -1.47
CA ALA A 177 20.89 -21.25 -2.01
C ALA A 177 20.31 -20.06 -1.26
N LEU A 178 19.69 -19.15 -2.00
CA LEU A 178 18.86 -18.06 -1.50
C LEU A 178 17.39 -18.43 -1.69
N ILE A 179 16.68 -18.59 -0.59
CA ILE A 179 15.30 -19.01 -0.57
C ILE A 179 14.41 -17.80 -0.36
N TYR A 180 13.52 -17.53 -1.29
CA TYR A 180 12.44 -16.56 -1.14
C TYR A 180 11.17 -17.30 -0.73
N LYS A 181 10.62 -16.96 0.42
CA LYS A 181 9.43 -17.62 0.96
C LYS A 181 8.49 -16.65 1.65
N ASN A 182 7.21 -16.75 1.33
CA ASN A 182 6.17 -16.08 2.12
C ASN A 182 5.95 -16.85 3.43
N THR A 183 6.06 -16.19 4.56
CA THR A 183 5.80 -16.77 5.88
C THR A 183 4.88 -15.87 6.67
N ASN A 184 4.00 -16.46 7.51
CA ASN A 184 3.23 -15.64 8.44
C ASN A 184 4.12 -15.18 9.59
N TRP A 185 4.17 -13.86 9.80
CA TRP A 185 4.75 -13.27 10.99
C TRP A 185 3.68 -13.17 12.08
N ASN A 186 4.09 -13.15 13.34
CA ASN A 186 3.16 -12.96 14.46
C ASN A 186 2.38 -11.66 14.27
N TYR A 187 3.08 -10.58 13.95
CA TYR A 187 2.47 -9.30 13.62
C TYR A 187 3.45 -8.33 12.94
N MET A 188 2.86 -7.34 12.30
CA MET A 188 3.48 -6.07 11.96
C MET A 188 2.66 -4.95 12.61
N ARG A 189 3.32 -4.01 13.31
CA ARG A 189 2.70 -2.85 13.94
C ARG A 189 3.37 -1.58 13.49
N MET A 190 2.57 -0.54 13.26
CA MET A 190 3.07 0.80 12.97
C MET A 190 2.29 1.81 13.80
N ILE A 191 3.00 2.75 14.40
CA ILE A 191 2.42 3.93 15.04
C ILE A 191 3.14 5.15 14.51
N GLY A 192 2.39 6.17 14.15
CA GLY A 192 3.00 7.36 13.57
C GLY A 192 2.09 8.56 13.49
N ALA A 193 2.67 9.61 12.95
CA ALA A 193 2.00 10.86 12.65
C ALA A 193 2.35 11.33 11.25
N ASN A 194 1.44 12.08 10.65
CA ASN A 194 1.69 12.77 9.39
C ASN A 194 1.20 14.22 9.44
N VAL A 195 1.86 15.06 8.67
CA VAL A 195 1.52 16.47 8.52
C VAL A 195 1.55 16.83 7.03
N ILE A 196 0.52 17.53 6.56
CA ILE A 196 0.45 18.07 5.20
C ILE A 196 0.24 19.57 5.30
N LEU A 197 1.22 20.33 4.80
CA LEU A 197 1.26 21.79 4.85
C LEU A 197 1.34 22.34 3.42
N PRO A 198 0.23 22.80 2.85
CA PRO A 198 0.28 23.58 1.61
C PRO A 198 0.76 24.99 1.91
N LEU A 199 1.67 25.47 1.07
CA LEU A 199 2.27 26.79 1.10
C LEU A 199 1.99 27.48 -0.23
N SER A 200 1.66 28.77 -0.21
CA SER A 200 1.46 29.54 -1.44
C SER A 200 2.05 30.93 -1.26
N MET A 201 2.73 31.42 -2.27
CA MET A 201 3.30 32.78 -2.30
C MET A 201 2.88 33.47 -3.59
N GLY A 202 2.00 34.43 -3.47
CA GLY A 202 1.37 35.09 -4.61
C GLY A 202 0.64 34.11 -5.52
N ASN A 203 0.65 34.38 -6.82
CA ASN A 203 0.02 33.53 -7.84
C ASN A 203 1.05 32.69 -8.62
N TRP A 204 2.33 32.80 -8.27
CA TRP A 204 3.42 32.20 -9.02
C TRP A 204 4.03 30.95 -8.39
N TYR A 205 3.86 30.77 -7.08
CA TYR A 205 4.43 29.65 -6.36
C TYR A 205 3.42 28.97 -5.44
N ASP A 206 3.27 27.67 -5.61
CA ASP A 206 2.53 26.78 -4.74
C ASP A 206 3.43 25.61 -4.34
N ALA A 207 3.43 25.28 -3.06
CA ALA A 207 4.12 24.09 -2.58
C ALA A 207 3.25 23.29 -1.61
N ARG A 208 3.60 22.02 -1.46
CA ARG A 208 3.01 21.12 -0.47
C ARG A 208 4.10 20.31 0.19
N LEU A 209 4.27 20.51 1.48
CA LEU A 209 5.13 19.70 2.32
C LEU A 209 4.30 18.59 2.97
N THR A 210 4.70 17.35 2.76
CA THR A 210 4.17 16.16 3.44
C THR A 210 5.27 15.52 4.25
N LEU A 211 5.05 15.36 5.55
CA LEU A 211 5.96 14.68 6.45
C LEU A 211 5.23 13.51 7.12
N VAL A 212 5.89 12.37 7.18
CA VAL A 212 5.41 11.18 7.89
C VAL A 212 6.54 10.68 8.78
N GLY A 213 6.22 10.48 10.05
CA GLY A 213 7.12 9.82 10.99
C GLY A 213 6.39 8.64 11.63
N MET A 214 7.01 7.46 11.62
CA MET A 214 6.42 6.28 12.21
C MET A 214 7.46 5.33 12.80
N GLN A 215 7.06 4.58 13.82
CA GLN A 215 7.81 3.44 14.31
C GLN A 215 7.10 2.16 13.84
N ALA A 216 7.84 1.30 13.17
CA ALA A 216 7.40 -0.06 12.84
C ALA A 216 8.03 -1.08 13.79
N ARG A 217 7.26 -2.08 14.19
CA ARG A 217 7.73 -3.28 14.89
C ARG A 217 7.21 -4.50 14.14
N GLN A 218 8.12 -5.43 13.87
CA GLN A 218 7.88 -6.64 13.09
C GLN A 218 8.38 -7.84 13.90
N LYS A 219 7.51 -8.84 14.09
CA LYS A 219 7.84 -10.03 14.87
C LYS A 219 7.47 -11.30 14.12
N CYS A 220 8.41 -12.22 14.04
CA CYS A 220 8.20 -13.57 13.52
C CYS A 220 9.00 -14.57 14.38
N ASP A 221 8.28 -15.44 15.09
CA ASP A 221 8.87 -16.46 15.94
C ASP A 221 9.28 -17.72 15.14
N ARG A 222 8.77 -17.87 13.92
CA ARG A 222 8.96 -19.06 13.06
C ARG A 222 9.40 -18.66 11.65
N PHE A 223 10.57 -18.03 11.57
CA PHE A 223 11.21 -17.75 10.29
C PHE A 223 12.49 -18.57 10.21
N PHE A 224 12.41 -19.77 9.63
CA PHE A 224 13.51 -20.74 9.61
C PHE A 224 14.16 -20.86 11.00
N ASP A 225 15.49 -20.78 11.09
CA ASP A 225 16.29 -20.75 12.31
C ASP A 225 16.63 -19.32 12.79
N VAL A 226 16.10 -18.29 12.12
CA VAL A 226 16.38 -16.87 12.38
C VAL A 226 15.12 -16.07 12.80
N PRO A 227 14.41 -16.48 13.89
CA PRO A 227 13.27 -15.70 14.39
C PRO A 227 13.70 -14.26 14.73
N PHE A 228 12.81 -13.30 14.49
CA PHE A 228 13.10 -11.88 14.69
C PHE A 228 11.98 -11.14 15.44
N ASP A 229 12.40 -10.13 16.19
CA ASP A 229 11.56 -9.08 16.77
C ASP A 229 12.32 -7.76 16.62
N ARG A 230 11.98 -7.01 15.55
CA ARG A 230 12.72 -5.83 15.13
C ARG A 230 11.82 -4.62 15.14
N LYS A 231 12.38 -3.47 15.55
CA LYS A 231 11.70 -2.17 15.49
C LYS A 231 12.63 -1.12 14.89
N LYS A 232 12.05 -0.21 14.11
CA LYS A 232 12.79 0.90 13.51
C LYS A 232 11.88 2.09 13.28
N TRP A 233 12.44 3.29 13.40
CA TRP A 233 11.79 4.52 12.98
C TRP A 233 11.97 4.71 11.48
N LEU A 234 10.94 5.20 10.84
CA LEU A 234 10.91 5.62 9.44
C LEU A 234 10.41 7.05 9.37
N PHE A 235 11.15 7.89 8.66
CA PHE A 235 10.72 9.25 8.31
C PHE A 235 10.67 9.35 6.78
N ILE A 236 9.55 9.88 6.28
CA ILE A 236 9.34 10.17 4.87
C ILE A 236 9.01 11.64 4.74
N GLY A 237 9.70 12.34 3.85
CA GLY A 237 9.45 13.72 3.50
C GLY A 237 9.20 13.85 2.00
N THR A 238 8.15 14.56 1.64
CA THR A 238 7.86 14.93 0.25
C THR A 238 7.64 16.43 0.18
N LEU A 239 8.35 17.08 -0.73
CA LEU A 239 8.14 18.49 -1.05
C LEU A 239 7.80 18.62 -2.53
N ASP A 240 6.54 18.95 -2.79
CA ASP A 240 6.04 19.27 -4.13
C ASP A 240 6.11 20.78 -4.33
N ASN A 241 6.82 21.25 -5.34
CA ASN A 241 6.87 22.67 -5.71
C ASN A 241 6.31 22.87 -7.12
N SER A 242 5.50 23.89 -7.28
CA SER A 242 4.95 24.33 -8.56
C SER A 242 5.19 25.82 -8.76
N PHE A 243 5.83 26.17 -9.85
CA PHE A 243 6.16 27.54 -10.23
C PHE A 243 5.42 27.91 -11.51
N LYS A 244 4.65 28.99 -11.48
CA LYS A 244 3.93 29.51 -12.64
C LYS A 244 4.66 30.72 -13.19
N VAL A 245 5.09 30.65 -14.45
CA VAL A 245 5.77 31.73 -15.14
C VAL A 245 4.81 32.29 -16.20
N GLY A 246 4.20 33.41 -15.86
CA GLY A 246 3.15 33.98 -16.68
C GLY A 246 1.88 33.10 -16.70
N LYS A 247 1.17 33.09 -17.85
CA LYS A 247 -0.09 32.36 -18.00
C LYS A 247 0.09 30.95 -18.58
N ASN A 248 1.18 30.69 -19.24
CA ASN A 248 1.30 29.57 -20.17
C ASN A 248 2.39 28.57 -19.79
N LEU A 249 3.29 28.95 -18.89
CA LEU A 249 4.45 28.12 -18.53
C LEU A 249 4.42 27.80 -17.03
N SER A 250 4.61 26.55 -16.70
CA SER A 250 4.77 26.09 -15.32
C SER A 250 5.90 25.08 -15.20
N PHE A 251 6.55 25.11 -14.05
CA PHE A 251 7.57 24.14 -13.66
C PHE A 251 7.14 23.42 -12.40
N GLU A 252 7.50 22.16 -12.27
CA GLU A 252 7.36 21.39 -11.05
C GLU A 252 8.72 20.87 -10.59
N LEU A 253 8.92 20.80 -9.29
CA LEU A 253 10.07 20.17 -8.66
C LEU A 253 9.58 19.39 -7.45
N ILE A 254 9.72 18.06 -7.51
CA ILE A 254 9.25 17.15 -6.47
C ILE A 254 10.46 16.43 -5.88
N GLY A 255 10.67 16.62 -4.58
CA GLY A 255 11.69 15.90 -3.81
C GLY A 255 11.04 14.93 -2.84
N ASN A 256 11.50 13.69 -2.82
CA ASN A 256 11.12 12.68 -1.86
C ASN A 256 12.36 12.16 -1.16
N ILE A 257 12.29 12.00 0.15
CA ILE A 257 13.34 11.41 0.98
C ILE A 257 12.73 10.38 1.92
N GLN A 258 13.40 9.26 2.09
CA GLN A 258 13.06 8.23 3.04
C GLN A 258 14.31 7.81 3.80
N THR A 259 14.20 7.73 5.13
CA THR A 259 15.27 7.20 5.98
C THR A 259 15.35 5.67 5.88
N PRO A 260 16.46 5.06 6.31
CA PRO A 260 16.60 3.60 6.30
C PRO A 260 15.47 2.91 7.07
N PHE A 261 15.01 1.77 6.55
CA PHE A 261 13.91 1.01 7.11
C PHE A 261 14.23 -0.48 7.23
N ILE A 262 13.27 -1.29 7.67
CA ILE A 262 13.39 -2.75 7.79
C ILE A 262 12.18 -3.46 7.16
N GLN A 263 12.44 -4.63 6.60
CA GLN A 263 11.40 -5.58 6.18
C GLN A 263 11.83 -7.00 6.56
N GLY A 264 11.27 -7.52 7.64
CA GLY A 264 11.73 -8.79 8.22
C GLY A 264 13.20 -8.72 8.61
N THR A 265 14.02 -9.57 8.01
CA THR A 265 15.48 -9.59 8.20
C THR A 265 16.23 -8.59 7.34
N LEU A 266 15.57 -8.00 6.33
CA LEU A 266 16.15 -7.01 5.43
C LEU A 266 16.31 -5.65 6.11
N ASP A 267 17.45 -5.02 5.88
CA ASP A 267 17.72 -3.61 6.11
C ASP A 267 17.73 -2.89 4.77
N LEU A 268 16.81 -1.93 4.61
CA LEU A 268 16.70 -1.07 3.45
C LEU A 268 17.47 0.23 3.71
N ALA A 269 18.30 0.64 2.77
CA ALA A 269 19.01 1.91 2.82
C ALA A 269 18.04 3.10 2.72
N SER A 270 18.53 4.31 2.94
CA SER A 270 17.79 5.52 2.61
C SER A 270 17.57 5.62 1.10
N SER A 271 16.47 6.23 0.69
CA SER A 271 16.22 6.55 -0.71
C SER A 271 15.93 8.04 -0.88
N PHE A 272 16.27 8.54 -2.04
CA PHE A 272 16.00 9.91 -2.45
C PHE A 272 15.51 9.92 -3.90
N ASN A 273 14.50 10.71 -4.18
CA ASN A 273 13.98 10.88 -5.53
C ASN A 273 13.78 12.37 -5.81
N LEU A 274 14.35 12.84 -6.90
CA LEU A 274 14.12 14.18 -7.41
C LEU A 274 13.49 14.10 -8.80
N THR A 275 12.34 14.73 -8.95
CA THR A 275 11.63 14.83 -10.23
C THR A 275 11.49 16.30 -10.61
N ALA A 276 11.81 16.65 -11.86
CA ALA A 276 11.54 17.95 -12.41
C ALA A 276 10.67 17.86 -13.66
N GLY A 277 9.77 18.81 -13.81
CA GLY A 277 8.87 18.88 -14.94
C GLY A 277 8.65 20.31 -15.43
N MET A 278 8.29 20.43 -16.69
CA MET A 278 7.87 21.66 -17.33
C MET A 278 6.61 21.41 -18.15
N LYS A 279 5.67 22.32 -18.05
CA LYS A 279 4.47 22.31 -18.89
C LYS A 279 4.31 23.67 -19.56
N TRP A 280 4.20 23.67 -20.88
CA TRP A 280 4.00 24.85 -21.71
C TRP A 280 2.73 24.72 -22.53
N ASN A 281 1.79 25.63 -22.30
CA ASN A 281 0.57 25.76 -23.09
C ASN A 281 0.77 26.85 -24.11
N PHE A 282 0.42 26.63 -25.37
CA PHE A 282 0.57 27.59 -26.46
C PHE A 282 -0.55 27.46 -27.49
N ALA A 283 -0.54 28.28 -28.54
CA ALA A 283 -1.59 28.32 -29.55
C ALA A 283 -3.02 28.53 -28.94
N LYS A 284 -3.15 29.50 -28.01
CA LYS A 284 -4.41 29.78 -27.27
C LYS A 284 -4.94 28.56 -26.53
N ASP A 285 -4.08 27.87 -25.81
CA ASP A 285 -4.34 26.63 -25.04
C ASP A 285 -4.75 25.40 -25.89
N ARG A 286 -4.60 25.47 -27.20
CA ARG A 286 -4.83 24.30 -28.06
C ARG A 286 -3.70 23.30 -28.01
N CYS A 287 -2.47 23.78 -27.79
CA CYS A 287 -1.30 22.93 -27.69
C CYS A 287 -0.76 22.92 -26.24
N SER A 288 -0.32 21.77 -25.80
CA SER A 288 0.40 21.61 -24.53
C SER A 288 1.60 20.69 -24.73
N LEU A 289 2.76 21.17 -24.34
CA LEU A 289 3.99 20.38 -24.27
C LEU A 289 4.34 20.16 -22.82
N THR A 290 4.51 18.90 -22.41
CA THR A 290 4.96 18.54 -21.07
C THR A 290 6.23 17.72 -21.19
N ALA A 291 7.31 18.21 -20.58
CA ALA A 291 8.57 17.48 -20.40
C ALA A 291 8.74 17.16 -18.92
N ARG A 292 9.12 15.93 -18.60
CA ARG A 292 9.33 15.48 -17.22
C ARG A 292 10.52 14.54 -17.16
N CYS A 293 11.38 14.74 -16.18
CA CYS A 293 12.43 13.83 -15.79
C CYS A 293 12.15 13.35 -14.37
N SER A 294 11.79 12.09 -14.23
CA SER A 294 11.56 11.45 -12.94
C SER A 294 12.84 10.80 -12.46
N ASP A 295 13.05 10.85 -11.15
CA ASP A 295 14.23 10.31 -10.47
C ASP A 295 15.56 10.72 -11.12
N ILE A 296 15.78 12.03 -11.20
CA ILE A 296 17.02 12.61 -11.75
C ILE A 296 18.26 12.05 -11.04
N SER A 297 18.15 11.80 -9.75
CA SER A 297 19.21 11.25 -8.91
C SER A 297 19.50 9.77 -9.17
N ASN A 298 18.58 9.05 -9.81
CA ASN A 298 18.62 7.58 -10.00
C ASN A 298 18.84 6.81 -8.68
N SER A 299 18.14 7.23 -7.62
CA SER A 299 18.33 6.72 -6.25
C SER A 299 17.01 6.45 -5.51
N SER A 300 15.92 6.28 -6.27
CA SER A 300 14.61 5.97 -5.66
C SER A 300 14.51 4.54 -5.13
N MET A 301 15.27 3.62 -5.69
CA MET A 301 15.29 2.23 -5.24
C MET A 301 16.45 2.02 -4.27
N PRO A 302 16.17 1.73 -2.97
CA PRO A 302 17.22 1.56 -1.99
C PRO A 302 17.93 0.22 -2.14
N ASP A 303 19.21 0.18 -1.85
CA ASP A 303 19.93 -1.06 -1.63
C ASP A 303 19.38 -1.79 -0.42
N MET A 304 19.45 -3.11 -0.47
CA MET A 304 18.95 -3.98 0.58
C MET A 304 20.09 -4.86 1.12
N LYS A 305 20.11 -5.06 2.42
CA LYS A 305 21.11 -5.89 3.09
C LYS A 305 20.44 -6.79 4.11
N VAL A 306 20.96 -7.99 4.28
CA VAL A 306 20.67 -8.78 5.45
C VAL A 306 21.95 -8.85 6.30
N ARG A 307 21.85 -8.35 7.52
CA ARG A 307 22.91 -8.41 8.54
C ARG A 307 22.24 -8.79 9.85
N PHE A 308 21.71 -10.00 9.86
CA PHE A 308 20.90 -10.46 10.97
C PHE A 308 21.24 -11.89 11.34
N LYS A 309 21.75 -12.11 12.54
CA LYS A 309 22.31 -13.38 12.99
C LYS A 309 23.40 -13.85 12.01
N GLU A 310 23.35 -15.09 11.55
CA GLU A 310 24.32 -15.69 10.64
C GLU A 310 24.01 -15.42 9.15
N GLN A 311 22.97 -14.63 8.87
CA GLN A 311 22.61 -14.27 7.51
C GLN A 311 23.39 -13.03 7.04
N TYR A 312 24.06 -13.15 5.91
CA TYR A 312 24.88 -12.10 5.31
C TYR A 312 24.59 -12.00 3.82
N LEU A 313 23.83 -11.02 3.39
CA LEU A 313 23.43 -10.82 2.01
C LEU A 313 23.49 -9.34 1.65
N ASP A 314 24.12 -9.01 0.54
CA ASP A 314 24.03 -7.71 -0.12
C ASP A 314 23.23 -7.87 -1.40
N MET A 315 22.21 -7.04 -1.55
CA MET A 315 21.41 -6.94 -2.76
C MET A 315 21.49 -5.50 -3.26
N ASP A 316 22.33 -5.29 -4.26
CA ASP A 316 22.34 -4.06 -5.01
C ASP A 316 21.16 -4.09 -5.98
N SER A 317 20.30 -3.08 -5.91
CA SER A 317 19.14 -3.03 -6.79
C SER A 317 19.54 -2.92 -8.26
N GLY A 318 20.67 -2.27 -8.56
CA GLY A 318 21.16 -2.04 -9.92
C GLY A 318 20.15 -1.41 -10.87
N ALA A 319 18.98 -1.00 -10.32
CA ALA A 319 17.85 -0.55 -11.09
C ALA A 319 18.08 0.86 -11.64
N TYR A 320 17.89 1.00 -12.93
CA TYR A 320 17.88 2.30 -13.58
C TYR A 320 16.46 2.87 -13.54
N THR A 321 16.22 3.78 -12.58
CA THR A 321 14.88 4.30 -12.28
C THR A 321 14.59 5.67 -12.90
N ARG A 322 15.63 6.32 -13.46
CA ARG A 322 15.48 7.60 -14.16
C ARG A 322 14.67 7.43 -15.44
N THR A 323 13.64 8.26 -15.57
CA THR A 323 12.77 8.24 -16.75
C THR A 323 12.61 9.67 -17.29
N VAL A 324 12.80 9.83 -18.59
CA VAL A 324 12.50 11.09 -19.30
C VAL A 324 11.29 10.88 -20.18
N SER A 325 10.31 11.74 -20.06
CA SER A 325 9.10 11.71 -20.88
C SER A 325 8.84 13.07 -21.53
N LEU A 326 8.40 13.04 -22.77
CA LEU A 326 7.93 14.21 -23.52
C LEU A 326 6.54 13.89 -24.06
N ASN A 327 5.57 14.71 -23.70
CA ASN A 327 4.19 14.56 -24.13
C ASN A 327 3.71 15.82 -24.82
N PHE A 328 3.25 15.67 -26.05
CA PHE A 328 2.61 16.73 -26.83
C PHE A 328 1.13 16.44 -26.97
N THR A 329 0.29 17.39 -26.59
CA THR A 329 -1.16 17.29 -26.72
C THR A 329 -1.68 18.39 -27.62
N TYR A 330 -2.46 18.04 -28.63
CA TYR A 330 -3.18 18.98 -29.46
C TYR A 330 -4.68 18.74 -29.32
N ARG A 331 -5.45 19.80 -29.03
CA ARG A 331 -6.89 19.75 -28.87
C ARG A 331 -7.57 20.14 -30.17
N PHE A 332 -8.16 19.16 -30.82
CA PHE A 332 -8.97 19.32 -32.02
C PHE A 332 -10.41 19.76 -31.63
N GLY A 333 -11.00 20.66 -32.43
CA GLY A 333 -12.40 21.03 -32.29
C GLY A 333 -12.71 22.02 -31.19
N GLY A 334 -13.63 22.93 -31.50
CA GLY A 334 -14.15 23.92 -30.56
C GLY A 334 -15.30 23.36 -29.72
N TYR A 335 -15.04 22.42 -28.81
CA TYR A 335 -16.06 22.02 -27.84
C TYR A 335 -16.30 23.19 -26.88
N LYS A 336 -17.34 23.99 -27.18
CA LYS A 336 -17.86 24.94 -26.20
C LYS A 336 -18.57 24.12 -25.13
N LYS A 337 -18.06 24.18 -23.89
CA LYS A 337 -18.80 23.69 -22.72
C LYS A 337 -20.22 24.23 -22.82
N GLN A 338 -21.21 23.37 -23.06
CA GLN A 338 -22.61 23.78 -22.91
C GLN A 338 -22.80 24.25 -21.48
N LYS A 339 -23.18 25.51 -21.30
CA LYS A 339 -23.67 25.95 -20.00
C LYS A 339 -24.94 25.13 -19.73
N VAL A 340 -24.87 24.24 -18.77
CA VAL A 340 -26.05 23.56 -18.23
C VAL A 340 -26.89 24.73 -17.68
N LYS A 341 -27.99 25.10 -18.36
CA LYS A 341 -28.99 25.98 -17.79
C LYS A 341 -29.49 25.24 -16.55
N GLY A 342 -29.36 25.89 -15.38
CA GLY A 342 -29.98 25.41 -14.17
C GLY A 342 -31.47 25.24 -14.44
N VAL A 343 -32.01 24.11 -14.06
CA VAL A 343 -33.43 23.89 -13.89
C VAL A 343 -33.76 24.62 -12.58
N ASP A 344 -34.57 25.67 -12.69
CA ASP A 344 -35.18 26.40 -11.57
C ASP A 344 -36.01 25.44 -10.69
#